data_d11bdcf6f492e64f10961e4b9b56869b
#
_entry.id   d11bdcf6f492e64f10961e4b9b56869b
#
_cell.length_a   1.000
_cell.length_b   1.000
_cell.length_c   1.000
_cell.angle_alpha   90.00
_cell.angle_beta   90.00
_cell.angle_gamma   90.00
#
_symmetry.space_group_name_H-M   'P 1'
#
loop_
_entity.id
_entity.type
_entity.pdbx_description
1 polymer ?
#
loop_
_entity_poly.entity_id
_entity_poly.type
_entity_poly.pdbx_seq_one_letter_code
_entity_poly.pdbx_strand_id
1 'polypeptide(L)'
;MSDRKRGRAVEPRPVDERLTPAIRQTLEAGLTRLRGRPVRIQHLHRRFSMGSSSFPTERLRVALKGEKRALPVFFKDLDPNHQMEKARAVRAFDLEPGRRELQMYETILSPERFGTLHLYGYRWEPERGRFWAFFEDGGRTVLHNYLDMPRWTAAARWAARFHAATRGLPETQTRFLPRYDEVHYRRCAERVAQLLPHLEGPEHDLVARGLEYFEERIEWLSALPQCVLHGQYFGKNILLRRSTRGPKVVVIDWETAALGPGTFDLVSLTAGKWTSDQREAMRRAYCEQYEAETGRQIDQEAFLEELAGVALYQALEWLAWWGPHRALSRHFGNFLRELATLLDGDFAQRMGQTVEVA
;
A
#
# COMPACT_ATOMS: atom_id res chain seq x y z
N MET A 1 38.31 -5.31 -5.65
CA MET A 1 38.29 -3.98 -5.01
C MET A 1 37.09 -3.24 -5.60
N SER A 2 36.00 -3.19 -4.87
CA SER A 2 34.70 -2.65 -5.34
C SER A 2 34.49 -1.28 -4.69
N ASP A 3 34.56 -0.26 -5.51
CA ASP A 3 34.36 1.16 -5.13
C ASP A 3 32.87 1.38 -4.86
N ARG A 4 32.49 1.29 -3.57
CA ARG A 4 31.16 1.69 -3.12
C ARG A 4 31.04 3.19 -3.24
N LYS A 5 30.41 3.69 -4.32
CA LYS A 5 29.95 5.07 -4.42
C LYS A 5 29.14 5.41 -3.16
N ARG A 6 29.77 6.08 -2.21
CA ARG A 6 29.10 6.76 -1.08
C ARG A 6 28.15 7.79 -1.69
N GLY A 7 26.85 7.52 -1.64
CA GLY A 7 25.85 8.49 -2.00
C GLY A 7 26.09 9.78 -1.20
N ARG A 8 26.08 10.94 -1.87
CA ARG A 8 26.12 12.24 -1.22
C ARG A 8 25.08 12.26 -0.11
N ALA A 9 25.52 12.55 1.10
CA ALA A 9 24.63 12.81 2.22
C ALA A 9 23.75 14.01 1.82
N VAL A 10 22.47 13.77 1.62
CA VAL A 10 21.50 14.85 1.40
C VAL A 10 21.44 15.62 2.71
N GLU A 11 21.81 16.89 2.70
CA GLU A 11 21.69 17.76 3.87
C GLU A 11 20.24 17.76 4.36
N PRO A 12 20.00 17.61 5.68
CA PRO A 12 18.66 17.64 6.21
C PRO A 12 18.03 19.00 5.91
N ARG A 13 16.90 19.02 5.19
CA ARG A 13 16.14 20.26 4.99
C ARG A 13 15.76 20.83 6.35
N PRO A 14 15.91 22.13 6.58
CA PRO A 14 15.43 22.77 7.80
C PRO A 14 13.89 22.67 7.84
N VAL A 15 13.34 22.47 9.03
CA VAL A 15 11.89 22.54 9.25
C VAL A 15 11.43 24.00 9.21
N ASP A 16 10.24 24.26 8.70
CA ASP A 16 9.65 25.60 8.76
C ASP A 16 9.10 25.87 10.17
N GLU A 17 9.85 26.60 10.97
CA GLU A 17 9.47 26.91 12.35
C GLU A 17 8.22 27.79 12.47
N ARG A 18 7.84 28.52 11.42
CA ARG A 18 6.60 29.32 11.39
C ARG A 18 5.34 28.45 11.53
N LEU A 19 5.42 27.18 11.15
CA LEU A 19 4.33 26.23 11.26
C LEU A 19 4.20 25.63 12.67
N THR A 20 5.19 25.77 13.52
CA THR A 20 5.24 25.14 14.87
C THR A 20 4.03 25.48 15.75
N PRO A 21 3.53 26.74 15.82
CA PRO A 21 2.34 27.04 16.63
C PRO A 21 1.08 26.31 16.13
N ALA A 22 0.86 26.24 14.81
CA ALA A 22 -0.30 25.57 14.22
C ALA A 22 -0.21 24.04 14.37
N ILE A 23 0.99 23.47 14.23
CA ILE A 23 1.25 22.05 14.49
C ILE A 23 0.95 21.71 15.96
N ARG A 24 1.43 22.50 16.89
CA ARG A 24 1.15 22.36 18.33
C ARG A 24 -0.34 22.35 18.59
N GLN A 25 -1.06 23.35 18.10
CA GLN A 25 -2.52 23.48 18.29
C GLN A 25 -3.27 22.24 17.74
N THR A 26 -2.91 21.76 16.55
CA THR A 26 -3.53 20.59 15.94
C THR A 26 -3.29 19.33 16.77
N LEU A 27 -2.07 19.11 17.23
CA LEU A 27 -1.72 17.96 18.07
C LEU A 27 -2.40 18.02 19.44
N GLU A 28 -2.45 19.18 20.09
CA GLU A 28 -3.13 19.34 21.39
C GLU A 28 -4.63 19.02 21.24
N ALA A 29 -5.28 19.52 20.20
CA ALA A 29 -6.68 19.24 19.92
C ALA A 29 -6.93 17.74 19.64
N GLY A 30 -6.12 17.14 18.77
CA GLY A 30 -6.25 15.73 18.40
C GLY A 30 -5.98 14.79 19.58
N LEU A 31 -4.91 15.03 20.34
CA LEU A 31 -4.58 14.24 21.52
C LEU A 31 -5.60 14.42 22.65
N THR A 32 -6.17 15.63 22.81
CA THR A 32 -7.26 15.88 23.76
C THR A 32 -8.49 15.05 23.42
N ARG A 33 -8.87 14.99 22.14
CA ARG A 33 -9.99 14.15 21.65
C ARG A 33 -9.70 12.66 21.89
N LEU A 34 -8.52 12.20 21.49
CA LEU A 34 -8.15 10.79 21.62
C LEU A 34 -8.11 10.31 23.07
N ARG A 35 -7.66 11.16 24.01
CA ARG A 35 -7.50 10.81 25.43
C ARG A 35 -8.71 11.15 26.30
N GLY A 36 -9.70 11.82 25.78
CA GLY A 36 -10.88 12.27 26.52
C GLY A 36 -10.57 13.28 27.66
N ARG A 37 -9.39 13.89 27.68
CA ARG A 37 -8.96 14.88 28.67
C ARG A 37 -8.04 15.94 28.06
N PRO A 38 -8.00 17.16 28.59
CA PRO A 38 -7.14 18.22 28.08
C PRO A 38 -5.66 17.80 28.04
N VAL A 39 -5.02 17.99 26.89
CA VAL A 39 -3.61 17.74 26.68
C VAL A 39 -2.92 19.08 26.37
N ARG A 40 -1.76 19.29 26.99
CA ARG A 40 -0.90 20.46 26.73
C ARG A 40 0.49 20.01 26.38
N ILE A 41 1.05 20.55 25.29
CA ILE A 41 2.41 20.29 24.87
C ILE A 41 3.33 21.28 25.58
N GLN A 42 4.31 20.77 26.31
CA GLN A 42 5.34 21.57 26.97
C GLN A 42 6.46 21.92 26.01
N HIS A 43 7.03 20.90 25.34
CA HIS A 43 8.07 21.07 24.34
C HIS A 43 7.74 20.27 23.08
N LEU A 44 8.03 20.86 21.93
CA LEU A 44 7.89 20.25 20.61
C LEU A 44 9.19 20.38 19.86
N HIS A 45 9.88 19.27 19.63
CA HIS A 45 11.06 19.20 18.80
C HIS A 45 10.70 18.57 17.46
N ARG A 46 11.07 19.20 16.36
CA ARG A 46 10.78 18.81 14.99
C ARG A 46 12.06 18.45 14.24
N ARG A 47 12.00 17.41 13.45
CA ARG A 47 13.11 16.99 12.59
C ARG A 47 12.59 16.44 11.27
N PHE A 48 13.10 16.93 10.15
CA PHE A 48 12.79 16.40 8.84
C PHE A 48 13.11 14.88 8.78
N SER A 49 12.21 14.09 8.19
CA SER A 49 12.40 12.67 8.01
C SER A 49 13.06 12.41 6.65
N MET A 50 14.24 11.78 6.67
CA MET A 50 15.00 11.39 5.47
C MET A 50 14.43 10.15 4.77
N GLY A 51 13.19 9.73 5.08
CA GLY A 51 12.54 8.57 4.45
C GLY A 51 12.15 8.83 2.99
N SER A 52 11.98 7.75 2.21
CA SER A 52 11.44 7.79 0.86
C SER A 52 9.92 7.98 0.91
N SER A 53 9.44 9.20 1.02
CA SER A 53 8.03 9.54 0.94
C SER A 53 7.75 10.35 -0.33
N SER A 54 6.53 10.29 -0.82
CA SER A 54 6.05 11.18 -1.89
C SER A 54 5.87 12.61 -1.40
N PHE A 55 5.70 12.78 -0.10
CA PHE A 55 5.44 14.05 0.56
C PHE A 55 6.51 14.37 1.62
N PRO A 56 6.68 15.65 2.02
CA PRO A 56 7.51 16.02 3.15
C PRO A 56 7.00 15.35 4.43
N THR A 57 7.92 14.78 5.18
CA THR A 57 7.60 14.15 6.46
C THR A 57 8.56 14.61 7.54
N GLU A 58 8.08 14.66 8.78
CA GLU A 58 8.89 14.98 9.95
C GLU A 58 8.66 13.96 11.07
N ARG A 59 9.68 13.78 11.89
CA ARG A 59 9.57 13.09 13.17
C ARG A 59 9.57 14.11 14.29
N LEU A 60 8.52 14.07 15.09
CA LEU A 60 8.32 14.99 16.19
C LEU A 60 8.57 14.26 17.51
N ARG A 61 9.16 14.97 18.47
CA ARG A 61 9.23 14.55 19.87
C ARG A 61 8.42 15.53 20.69
N VAL A 62 7.30 15.06 21.23
CA VAL A 62 6.27 15.89 21.86
C VAL A 62 6.28 15.62 23.37
N ALA A 63 6.86 16.55 24.15
CA ALA A 63 6.80 16.47 25.61
C ALA A 63 5.47 17.03 26.09
N LEU A 64 4.67 16.18 26.73
CA LEU A 64 3.36 16.53 27.26
C LEU A 64 3.47 16.94 28.74
N LYS A 65 2.71 17.94 29.16
CA LYS A 65 2.68 18.40 30.56
C LYS A 65 2.23 17.25 31.47
N GLY A 66 3.06 16.92 32.46
CA GLY A 66 2.80 15.85 33.42
C GLY A 66 3.23 14.44 32.94
N GLU A 67 3.83 14.29 31.77
CA GLU A 67 4.35 13.01 31.30
C GLU A 67 5.88 12.96 31.32
N LYS A 68 6.44 11.84 31.78
CA LYS A 68 7.90 11.65 31.89
C LYS A 68 8.56 11.35 30.54
N ARG A 69 7.81 10.82 29.57
CA ARG A 69 8.35 10.40 28.26
C ARG A 69 7.74 11.23 27.15
N ALA A 70 8.60 11.72 26.25
CA ALA A 70 8.12 12.39 25.04
C ALA A 70 7.41 11.39 24.11
N LEU A 71 6.26 11.81 23.59
CA LEU A 71 5.48 11.07 22.61
C LEU A 71 6.17 11.21 21.24
N PRO A 72 6.55 10.09 20.59
CA PRO A 72 7.05 10.11 19.23
C PRO A 72 5.88 10.23 18.25
N VAL A 73 5.93 11.22 17.36
CA VAL A 73 4.90 11.49 16.36
C VAL A 73 5.53 11.55 14.98
N PHE A 74 4.86 10.97 13.99
CA PHE A 74 5.19 11.09 12.59
C PHE A 74 4.23 12.07 11.94
N PHE A 75 4.77 13.14 11.38
CA PHE A 75 4.04 14.17 10.65
C PHE A 75 4.19 13.95 9.16
N LYS A 76 3.08 14.00 8.43
CA LYS A 76 3.01 13.91 6.96
C LYS A 76 2.29 15.16 6.44
N ASP A 77 2.95 15.91 5.57
CA ASP A 77 2.35 17.01 4.84
C ASP A 77 1.80 16.46 3.51
N LEU A 78 0.48 16.42 3.38
CA LEU A 78 -0.22 15.80 2.25
C LEU A 78 -0.54 16.81 1.14
N ASP A 79 -0.02 18.05 1.19
CA ASP A 79 -0.25 19.06 0.16
C ASP A 79 0.42 18.62 -1.16
N PRO A 80 -0.34 18.45 -2.25
CA PRO A 80 0.23 18.11 -3.56
C PRO A 80 1.25 19.12 -4.08
N ASN A 81 1.14 20.40 -3.69
CA ASN A 81 2.13 21.43 -4.03
C ASN A 81 3.50 21.16 -3.38
N HIS A 82 3.52 20.43 -2.25
CA HIS A 82 4.73 20.11 -1.51
C HIS A 82 5.31 18.76 -1.87
N GLN A 83 4.73 18.03 -2.83
CA GLN A 83 5.27 16.74 -3.28
C GLN A 83 6.77 16.82 -3.60
N MET A 84 7.48 15.77 -3.25
CA MET A 84 8.89 15.62 -3.59
C MET A 84 9.06 15.53 -5.12
N GLU A 85 10.13 16.13 -5.66
CA GLU A 85 10.37 16.21 -7.11
C GLU A 85 10.20 14.88 -7.84
N LYS A 86 10.73 13.80 -7.28
CA LYS A 86 10.57 12.44 -7.85
C LYS A 86 9.11 11.97 -7.92
N ALA A 87 8.28 12.42 -6.98
CA ALA A 87 6.87 12.06 -6.97
C ALA A 87 6.06 12.89 -7.97
N ARG A 88 6.39 14.19 -8.12
CA ARG A 88 5.75 15.06 -9.11
C ARG A 88 5.91 14.56 -10.55
N ALA A 89 7.02 13.91 -10.86
CA ALA A 89 7.27 13.36 -12.19
C ALA A 89 6.30 12.23 -12.58
N VAL A 90 5.68 11.55 -11.61
CA VAL A 90 4.88 10.34 -11.84
C VAL A 90 3.48 10.38 -11.20
N ARG A 91 3.15 11.43 -10.43
CA ARG A 91 1.85 11.56 -9.76
C ARG A 91 1.12 12.81 -10.25
N ALA A 92 -0.16 12.66 -10.53
CA ALA A 92 -1.05 13.78 -10.76
C ALA A 92 -1.20 14.63 -9.48
N PHE A 93 -1.57 15.91 -9.66
CA PHE A 93 -2.01 16.76 -8.56
C PHE A 93 -3.39 16.28 -8.10
N ASP A 94 -3.43 15.55 -6.99
CA ASP A 94 -4.65 14.95 -6.47
C ASP A 94 -4.62 14.93 -4.93
N LEU A 95 -5.72 15.38 -4.32
CA LEU A 95 -5.92 15.39 -2.87
C LEU A 95 -6.63 14.12 -2.36
N GLU A 96 -7.30 13.39 -3.23
CA GLU A 96 -8.11 12.23 -2.85
C GLU A 96 -7.31 11.12 -2.18
N PRO A 97 -6.08 10.77 -2.61
CA PRO A 97 -5.28 9.76 -1.92
C PRO A 97 -5.00 10.11 -0.45
N GLY A 98 -4.61 11.36 -0.17
CA GLY A 98 -4.36 11.83 1.20
C GLY A 98 -5.62 11.85 2.05
N ARG A 99 -6.77 12.26 1.47
CA ARG A 99 -8.06 12.22 2.15
C ARG A 99 -8.50 10.80 2.46
N ARG A 100 -8.31 9.88 1.52
CA ARG A 100 -8.60 8.46 1.70
C ARG A 100 -7.78 7.85 2.84
N GLU A 101 -6.49 8.15 2.90
CA GLU A 101 -5.64 7.70 4.01
C GLU A 101 -6.22 8.15 5.36
N LEU A 102 -6.61 9.41 5.51
CA LEU A 102 -7.24 9.92 6.74
C LEU A 102 -8.55 9.18 7.05
N GLN A 103 -9.43 9.02 6.07
CA GLN A 103 -10.71 8.32 6.23
C GLN A 103 -10.52 6.84 6.61
N MET A 104 -9.48 6.17 6.11
CA MET A 104 -9.13 4.82 6.56
C MET A 104 -8.87 4.78 8.06
N TYR A 105 -8.08 5.72 8.60
CA TYR A 105 -7.79 5.79 10.03
C TYR A 105 -8.99 6.21 10.89
N GLU A 106 -9.93 6.95 10.33
CA GLU A 106 -11.13 7.40 11.06
C GLU A 106 -12.23 6.34 11.10
N THR A 107 -12.33 5.48 10.07
CA THR A 107 -13.52 4.63 9.89
C THR A 107 -13.23 3.14 9.97
N ILE A 108 -12.05 2.67 9.51
CA ILE A 108 -11.78 1.24 9.34
C ILE A 108 -10.64 0.76 10.23
N LEU A 109 -9.53 1.51 10.25
CA LEU A 109 -8.33 1.09 10.97
C LEU A 109 -8.50 1.28 12.48
N SER A 110 -8.17 0.22 13.23
CA SER A 110 -8.17 0.22 14.69
C SER A 110 -6.83 -0.29 15.21
N PRO A 111 -6.11 0.52 15.98
CA PRO A 111 -4.86 0.10 16.61
C PRO A 111 -5.04 -1.13 17.51
N GLU A 112 -6.19 -1.25 18.18
CA GLU A 112 -6.51 -2.34 19.09
C GLU A 112 -6.79 -3.63 18.34
N ARG A 113 -7.52 -3.54 17.21
CA ARG A 113 -7.95 -4.71 16.43
C ARG A 113 -6.87 -5.17 15.47
N PHE A 114 -6.27 -4.25 14.74
CA PHE A 114 -5.34 -4.57 13.64
C PHE A 114 -3.88 -4.23 13.97
N GLY A 115 -3.62 -3.53 15.07
CA GLY A 115 -2.27 -3.09 15.43
C GLY A 115 -1.73 -2.00 14.52
N THR A 116 -2.61 -1.23 13.88
CA THR A 116 -2.26 -0.06 13.05
C THR A 116 -1.74 1.09 13.92
N LEU A 117 -1.25 2.16 13.30
CA LEU A 117 -0.84 3.36 14.03
C LEU A 117 -2.07 4.13 14.55
N HIS A 118 -1.90 4.85 15.65
CA HIS A 118 -2.86 5.87 16.04
C HIS A 118 -2.75 7.09 15.13
N LEU A 119 -3.88 7.63 14.68
CA LEU A 119 -3.98 8.97 14.12
C LEU A 119 -4.19 9.95 15.30
N TYR A 120 -3.16 10.72 15.64
CA TYR A 120 -3.21 11.68 16.76
C TYR A 120 -3.97 12.95 16.43
N GLY A 121 -4.14 13.25 15.15
CA GLY A 121 -4.88 14.39 14.65
C GLY A 121 -4.52 14.70 13.21
N TYR A 122 -5.32 15.55 12.60
CA TYR A 122 -5.07 16.04 11.24
C TYR A 122 -5.62 17.46 11.08
N ARG A 123 -5.21 18.13 10.01
CA ARG A 123 -5.74 19.42 9.58
C ARG A 123 -5.97 19.37 8.09
N TRP A 124 -7.20 19.70 7.68
CA TRP A 124 -7.59 19.70 6.29
C TRP A 124 -8.27 21.04 5.97
N GLU A 125 -7.47 22.03 5.56
CA GLU A 125 -7.88 23.41 5.31
C GLU A 125 -7.46 23.81 3.89
N PRO A 126 -8.27 23.51 2.83
CA PRO A 126 -7.94 23.82 1.44
C PRO A 126 -7.64 25.29 1.19
N GLU A 127 -8.41 26.18 1.82
CA GLU A 127 -8.26 27.63 1.71
C GLU A 127 -6.92 28.18 2.25
N ARG A 128 -6.22 27.38 3.03
CA ARG A 128 -4.91 27.70 3.61
C ARG A 128 -3.78 26.82 3.12
N GLY A 129 -4.07 25.92 2.18
CA GLY A 129 -3.10 24.92 1.71
C GLY A 129 -2.53 24.05 2.84
N ARG A 130 -3.37 23.64 3.80
CA ARG A 130 -2.91 22.84 4.94
C ARG A 130 -3.60 21.48 4.94
N PHE A 131 -2.84 20.46 4.58
CA PHE A 131 -3.29 19.07 4.47
C PHE A 131 -2.34 18.19 5.31
N TRP A 132 -2.49 18.21 6.64
CA TRP A 132 -1.57 17.63 7.59
C TRP A 132 -2.14 16.43 8.31
N ALA A 133 -1.33 15.40 8.48
CA ALA A 133 -1.64 14.24 9.29
C ALA A 133 -0.55 13.98 10.34
N PHE A 134 -0.95 13.59 11.55
CA PHE A 134 -0.08 13.30 12.67
C PHE A 134 -0.36 11.90 13.18
N PHE A 135 0.56 11.00 12.91
CA PHE A 135 0.43 9.60 13.30
C PHE A 135 1.37 9.27 14.46
N GLU A 136 1.08 8.19 15.13
CA GLU A 136 2.05 7.51 15.97
C GLU A 136 3.32 7.20 15.15
N ASP A 137 4.52 7.43 15.72
CA ASP A 137 5.75 7.03 15.05
C ASP A 137 5.91 5.50 15.11
N GLY A 138 5.68 4.84 14.00
CA GLY A 138 5.78 3.38 13.83
C GLY A 138 7.19 2.81 13.94
N GLY A 139 8.21 3.67 14.01
CA GLY A 139 9.62 3.27 14.01
C GLY A 139 10.24 3.29 12.60
N ARG A 140 11.36 2.57 12.44
CA ARG A 140 12.15 2.56 11.19
C ARG A 140 12.43 1.17 10.65
N THR A 141 11.94 0.14 11.31
CA THR A 141 12.19 -1.25 10.91
C THR A 141 11.18 -1.65 9.86
N VAL A 142 11.60 -1.64 8.60
CA VAL A 142 10.76 -1.91 7.43
C VAL A 142 10.96 -3.37 7.01
N LEU A 143 9.88 -4.08 6.70
CA LEU A 143 9.91 -5.50 6.28
C LEU A 143 10.81 -5.72 5.07
N HIS A 144 10.80 -4.80 4.10
CA HIS A 144 11.62 -4.86 2.88
C HIS A 144 13.14 -5.06 3.14
N ASN A 145 13.63 -4.68 4.31
CA ASN A 145 15.04 -4.83 4.68
C ASN A 145 15.40 -6.25 5.19
N TYR A 146 14.43 -7.17 5.23
CA TYR A 146 14.60 -8.53 5.74
C TYR A 146 14.17 -9.55 4.68
N LEU A 147 14.88 -10.67 4.63
CA LEU A 147 14.59 -11.76 3.70
C LEU A 147 14.12 -13.03 4.41
N ASP A 148 13.99 -13.00 5.73
CA ASP A 148 13.57 -14.18 6.50
C ASP A 148 12.06 -14.41 6.44
N MET A 149 11.67 -15.65 6.17
CA MET A 149 10.27 -16.03 5.98
C MET A 149 9.35 -15.80 7.17
N PRO A 150 9.80 -15.96 8.45
CA PRO A 150 8.93 -15.68 9.60
C PRO A 150 8.32 -14.27 9.60
N ARG A 151 9.04 -13.26 9.12
CA ARG A 151 8.51 -11.88 9.02
C ARG A 151 7.53 -11.71 7.86
N TRP A 152 7.82 -12.31 6.71
CA TRP A 152 6.97 -12.24 5.54
C TRP A 152 5.69 -13.05 5.70
N THR A 153 5.75 -14.23 6.29
CA THR A 153 4.54 -15.01 6.63
C THR A 153 3.70 -14.33 7.71
N ALA A 154 4.32 -13.61 8.66
CA ALA A 154 3.57 -12.77 9.61
C ALA A 154 2.81 -11.64 8.89
N ALA A 155 3.40 -11.03 7.85
CA ALA A 155 2.71 -10.04 7.03
C ALA A 155 1.55 -10.67 6.23
N ALA A 156 1.74 -11.87 5.64
CA ALA A 156 0.68 -12.60 4.96
C ALA A 156 -0.50 -12.92 5.91
N ARG A 157 -0.24 -13.40 7.12
CA ARG A 157 -1.26 -13.64 8.15
C ARG A 157 -1.97 -12.35 8.57
N TRP A 158 -1.25 -11.24 8.67
CA TRP A 158 -1.86 -9.96 8.99
C TRP A 158 -2.86 -9.54 7.91
N ALA A 159 -2.49 -9.64 6.63
CA ALA A 159 -3.37 -9.34 5.50
C ALA A 159 -4.63 -10.22 5.53
N ALA A 160 -4.47 -11.52 5.73
CA ALA A 160 -5.60 -12.46 5.82
C ALA A 160 -6.60 -12.08 6.92
N ARG A 161 -6.13 -11.75 8.14
CA ARG A 161 -7.01 -11.27 9.23
C ARG A 161 -7.72 -9.98 8.87
N PHE A 162 -7.01 -9.04 8.25
CA PHE A 162 -7.57 -7.75 7.86
C PHE A 162 -8.65 -7.94 6.79
N HIS A 163 -8.38 -8.74 5.76
CA HIS A 163 -9.33 -9.03 4.69
C HIS A 163 -10.56 -9.78 5.20
N ALA A 164 -10.39 -10.81 6.03
CA ALA A 164 -11.51 -11.51 6.65
C ALA A 164 -12.40 -10.57 7.47
N ALA A 165 -11.77 -9.69 8.26
CA ALA A 165 -12.48 -8.77 9.14
C ALA A 165 -13.16 -7.60 8.42
N THR A 166 -12.74 -7.28 7.20
CA THR A 166 -13.27 -6.17 6.40
C THR A 166 -14.17 -6.62 5.25
N ARG A 167 -14.32 -7.93 5.06
CA ARG A 167 -15.26 -8.49 4.09
C ARG A 167 -16.70 -8.18 4.53
N GLY A 168 -17.49 -7.62 3.63
CA GLY A 168 -18.90 -7.32 3.89
C GLY A 168 -19.14 -6.14 4.83
N LEU A 169 -18.16 -5.25 5.02
CA LEU A 169 -18.39 -3.99 5.71
C LEU A 169 -19.49 -3.19 5.01
N PRO A 170 -20.37 -2.50 5.78
CA PRO A 170 -21.46 -1.74 5.22
C PRO A 170 -20.93 -0.58 4.35
N GLU A 171 -21.71 -0.21 3.34
CA GLU A 171 -21.35 0.86 2.40
C GLU A 171 -21.10 2.20 3.11
N THR A 172 -21.80 2.46 4.21
CA THR A 172 -21.57 3.66 5.04
C THR A 172 -20.13 3.80 5.53
N GLN A 173 -19.42 2.68 5.68
CA GLN A 173 -18.01 2.66 6.09
C GLN A 173 -17.03 2.59 4.92
N THR A 174 -17.49 2.25 3.72
CA THR A 174 -16.60 1.95 2.58
C THR A 174 -16.83 2.83 1.36
N ARG A 175 -17.86 3.69 1.35
CA ARG A 175 -18.24 4.54 0.19
C ARG A 175 -17.13 5.49 -0.31
N PHE A 176 -16.13 5.78 0.51
CA PHE A 176 -15.00 6.62 0.13
C PHE A 176 -13.88 5.83 -0.58
N LEU A 177 -13.98 4.50 -0.60
CA LEU A 177 -13.01 3.63 -1.25
C LEU A 177 -13.40 3.42 -2.72
N PRO A 178 -12.46 3.54 -3.66
CA PRO A 178 -12.67 3.07 -5.02
C PRO A 178 -12.92 1.56 -5.01
N ARG A 179 -13.71 1.10 -5.97
CA ARG A 179 -14.02 -0.34 -6.14
C ARG A 179 -13.26 -0.88 -7.35
N TYR A 180 -12.74 -2.07 -7.21
CA TYR A 180 -12.21 -2.87 -8.31
C TYR A 180 -13.39 -3.64 -8.93
N ASP A 181 -14.22 -2.89 -9.62
CA ASP A 181 -15.38 -3.35 -10.37
C ASP A 181 -15.07 -3.40 -11.88
N GLU A 182 -16.05 -3.77 -12.68
CA GLU A 182 -15.92 -3.84 -14.13
C GLU A 182 -15.44 -2.52 -14.75
N VAL A 183 -15.96 -1.39 -14.27
CA VAL A 183 -15.54 -0.05 -14.76
C VAL A 183 -14.07 0.21 -14.47
N HIS A 184 -13.61 -0.17 -13.29
CA HIS A 184 -12.22 -0.05 -12.90
C HIS A 184 -11.30 -0.90 -13.80
N TYR A 185 -11.65 -2.17 -14.01
CA TYR A 185 -10.85 -3.07 -14.85
C TYR A 185 -10.86 -2.66 -16.32
N ARG A 186 -12.00 -2.22 -16.88
CA ARG A 186 -12.06 -1.68 -18.24
C ARG A 186 -11.18 -0.45 -18.43
N ARG A 187 -11.15 0.46 -17.47
CA ARG A 187 -10.22 1.61 -17.49
C ARG A 187 -8.76 1.19 -17.46
N CYS A 188 -8.43 0.09 -16.79
CA CYS A 188 -7.09 -0.47 -16.86
C CYS A 188 -6.78 -0.98 -18.28
N ALA A 189 -7.69 -1.76 -18.88
CA ALA A 189 -7.55 -2.26 -20.24
C ALA A 189 -7.37 -1.11 -21.24
N GLU A 190 -8.18 -0.05 -21.15
CA GLU A 190 -8.05 1.15 -21.98
C GLU A 190 -6.66 1.80 -21.88
N ARG A 191 -6.12 1.93 -20.65
CA ARG A 191 -4.76 2.49 -20.44
C ARG A 191 -3.68 1.60 -21.00
N VAL A 192 -3.84 0.27 -20.90
CA VAL A 192 -2.91 -0.70 -21.50
C VAL A 192 -2.98 -0.61 -23.04
N ALA A 193 -4.19 -0.52 -23.61
CA ALA A 193 -4.37 -0.33 -25.06
C ALA A 193 -3.71 0.96 -25.56
N GLN A 194 -3.79 2.06 -24.78
CA GLN A 194 -3.11 3.33 -25.09
C GLN A 194 -1.58 3.22 -25.01
N LEU A 195 -1.05 2.26 -24.27
CA LEU A 195 0.39 2.01 -24.18
C LEU A 195 0.92 1.25 -25.42
N LEU A 196 0.12 0.35 -26.01
CA LEU A 196 0.55 -0.53 -27.12
C LEU A 196 1.22 0.21 -28.28
N PRO A 197 0.72 1.34 -28.81
CA PRO A 197 1.37 2.07 -29.92
C PRO A 197 2.77 2.61 -29.59
N HIS A 198 3.14 2.60 -28.32
CA HIS A 198 4.44 3.07 -27.83
C HIS A 198 5.43 1.92 -27.53
N LEU A 199 5.02 0.68 -27.77
CA LEU A 199 5.84 -0.53 -27.63
C LEU A 199 6.20 -1.09 -28.99
N GLU A 200 7.31 -1.80 -29.08
CA GLU A 200 7.80 -2.39 -30.32
C GLU A 200 8.19 -3.87 -30.12
N GLY A 201 8.09 -4.66 -31.18
CA GLY A 201 8.55 -6.04 -31.23
C GLY A 201 8.03 -6.92 -30.09
N PRO A 202 8.88 -7.74 -29.44
CA PRO A 202 8.43 -8.70 -28.43
C PRO A 202 7.71 -8.07 -27.21
N GLU A 203 8.02 -6.81 -26.88
CA GLU A 203 7.33 -6.11 -25.76
C GLU A 203 5.88 -5.81 -26.13
N HIS A 204 5.64 -5.33 -27.38
CA HIS A 204 4.30 -5.10 -27.91
C HIS A 204 3.48 -6.39 -27.90
N ASP A 205 4.02 -7.49 -28.46
CA ASP A 205 3.30 -8.75 -28.61
C ASP A 205 2.97 -9.37 -27.24
N LEU A 206 3.89 -9.26 -26.27
CA LEU A 206 3.67 -9.74 -24.90
C LEU A 206 2.54 -8.98 -24.22
N VAL A 207 2.55 -7.65 -24.29
CA VAL A 207 1.53 -6.80 -23.64
C VAL A 207 0.18 -6.93 -24.34
N ALA A 208 0.14 -7.04 -25.68
CA ALA A 208 -1.08 -7.25 -26.44
C ALA A 208 -1.75 -8.58 -26.06
N ARG A 209 -0.98 -9.67 -25.99
CA ARG A 209 -1.47 -10.98 -25.55
C ARG A 209 -1.97 -10.93 -24.10
N GLY A 210 -1.25 -10.24 -23.21
CA GLY A 210 -1.67 -10.06 -21.83
C GLY A 210 -2.97 -9.28 -21.70
N LEU A 211 -3.16 -8.25 -22.53
CA LEU A 211 -4.39 -7.46 -22.59
C LEU A 211 -5.58 -8.31 -23.03
N GLU A 212 -5.43 -9.10 -24.10
CA GLU A 212 -6.47 -10.01 -24.60
C GLU A 212 -6.96 -10.97 -23.49
N TYR A 213 -6.03 -11.68 -22.83
CA TYR A 213 -6.37 -12.55 -21.71
C TYR A 213 -7.02 -11.82 -20.53
N PHE A 214 -6.63 -10.58 -20.28
CA PHE A 214 -7.22 -9.78 -19.22
C PHE A 214 -8.65 -9.34 -19.55
N GLU A 215 -8.91 -8.91 -20.81
CA GLU A 215 -10.23 -8.46 -21.24
C GLU A 215 -11.29 -9.58 -21.13
N GLU A 216 -10.93 -10.81 -21.47
CA GLU A 216 -11.79 -12.00 -21.32
C GLU A 216 -12.19 -12.29 -19.86
N ARG A 217 -11.43 -11.77 -18.88
CA ARG A 217 -11.61 -12.03 -17.46
C ARG A 217 -12.17 -10.89 -16.65
N ILE A 218 -12.44 -9.75 -17.25
CA ILE A 218 -12.91 -8.56 -16.55
C ILE A 218 -14.20 -8.83 -15.78
N GLU A 219 -15.16 -9.50 -16.39
CA GLU A 219 -16.42 -9.84 -15.75
C GLU A 219 -16.21 -10.74 -14.52
N TRP A 220 -15.43 -11.82 -14.69
CA TRP A 220 -15.10 -12.73 -13.60
C TRP A 220 -14.32 -12.03 -12.47
N LEU A 221 -13.30 -11.21 -12.77
CA LEU A 221 -12.55 -10.44 -11.78
C LEU A 221 -13.45 -9.48 -11.00
N SER A 222 -14.41 -8.85 -11.69
CA SER A 222 -15.34 -7.90 -11.07
C SER A 222 -16.34 -8.57 -10.13
N ALA A 223 -16.63 -9.86 -10.36
CA ALA A 223 -17.52 -10.68 -9.53
C ALA A 223 -16.84 -11.29 -8.30
N LEU A 224 -15.52 -11.21 -8.20
CA LEU A 224 -14.78 -11.76 -7.05
C LEU A 224 -15.21 -11.11 -5.72
N PRO A 225 -15.18 -11.88 -4.62
CA PRO A 225 -15.51 -11.36 -3.30
C PRO A 225 -14.60 -10.21 -2.87
N GLN A 226 -15.19 -9.10 -2.47
CA GLN A 226 -14.46 -7.88 -2.11
C GLN A 226 -14.25 -7.74 -0.60
N CYS A 227 -13.10 -7.24 -0.23
CA CYS A 227 -12.74 -6.74 1.09
C CYS A 227 -11.99 -5.41 0.96
N VAL A 228 -11.60 -4.81 2.07
CA VAL A 228 -10.75 -3.62 2.02
C VAL A 228 -9.31 -4.05 1.72
N LEU A 229 -8.74 -3.47 0.67
CA LEU A 229 -7.36 -3.63 0.27
C LEU A 229 -6.49 -2.49 0.80
N HIS A 230 -5.23 -2.77 1.02
CA HIS A 230 -4.21 -1.74 1.13
C HIS A 230 -3.88 -1.10 -0.22
N GLY A 231 -3.90 -1.89 -1.31
CA GLY A 231 -3.63 -1.46 -2.68
C GLY A 231 -2.15 -1.34 -3.05
N GLN A 232 -1.26 -1.21 -2.07
CA GLN A 232 0.20 -1.25 -2.23
C GLN A 232 0.85 -2.01 -1.07
N TYR A 233 0.44 -3.25 -0.84
CA TYR A 233 0.90 -4.08 0.26
C TYR A 233 2.32 -4.64 0.04
N PHE A 234 3.24 -3.75 -0.28
CA PHE A 234 4.66 -4.07 -0.47
C PHE A 234 5.42 -4.01 0.85
N GLY A 235 6.48 -4.78 0.98
CA GLY A 235 7.33 -4.80 2.18
C GLY A 235 7.86 -3.43 2.63
N LYS A 236 7.90 -2.42 1.74
CA LYS A 236 8.26 -1.03 2.07
C LYS A 236 7.21 -0.31 2.93
N ASN A 237 5.94 -0.71 2.83
CA ASN A 237 4.80 -0.13 3.54
C ASN A 237 4.43 -0.94 4.81
N ILE A 238 5.27 -1.89 5.20
CA ILE A 238 5.07 -2.75 6.36
C ILE A 238 6.21 -2.52 7.34
N LEU A 239 5.87 -1.96 8.50
CA LEU A 239 6.80 -1.81 9.61
C LEU A 239 6.75 -3.03 10.53
N LEU A 240 7.86 -3.29 11.19
CA LEU A 240 7.99 -4.37 12.16
C LEU A 240 8.31 -3.80 13.54
N ARG A 241 7.50 -4.13 14.52
CA ARG A 241 7.76 -3.84 15.95
C ARG A 241 8.19 -5.11 16.66
N ARG A 242 9.10 -4.98 17.61
CA ARG A 242 9.48 -6.09 18.48
C ARG A 242 8.33 -6.43 19.43
N SER A 243 8.06 -7.72 19.59
CA SER A 243 7.10 -8.26 20.54
C SER A 243 7.67 -9.57 21.11
N THR A 244 7.27 -9.93 22.33
CA THR A 244 7.62 -11.20 22.96
C THR A 244 7.04 -12.42 22.23
N ARG A 245 5.99 -12.20 21.40
CA ARG A 245 5.29 -13.25 20.64
C ARG A 245 5.71 -13.29 19.16
N GLY A 246 6.84 -12.68 18.81
CA GLY A 246 7.30 -12.57 17.41
C GLY A 246 7.14 -11.18 16.81
N PRO A 247 7.40 -10.99 15.50
CA PRO A 247 7.32 -9.70 14.84
C PRO A 247 5.86 -9.20 14.79
N LYS A 248 5.61 -8.01 15.36
CA LYS A 248 4.31 -7.34 15.22
C LYS A 248 4.33 -6.51 13.94
N VAL A 249 3.45 -6.85 13.01
CA VAL A 249 3.24 -6.13 11.75
C VAL A 249 2.45 -4.86 11.98
N VAL A 250 2.88 -3.76 11.37
CA VAL A 250 2.21 -2.45 11.36
C VAL A 250 2.20 -1.92 9.94
N VAL A 251 1.03 -1.81 9.35
CA VAL A 251 0.86 -1.38 7.94
C VAL A 251 0.61 0.12 7.90
N ILE A 252 1.29 0.79 6.96
CA ILE A 252 1.28 2.26 6.80
C ILE A 252 1.05 2.65 5.34
N ASP A 253 0.74 3.92 5.09
CA ASP A 253 0.60 4.52 3.75
C ASP A 253 -0.64 4.00 3.00
N TRP A 254 -1.81 4.26 3.57
CA TRP A 254 -3.12 3.78 3.12
C TRP A 254 -3.77 4.61 1.99
N GLU A 255 -3.00 5.45 1.34
CA GLU A 255 -3.48 6.36 0.30
C GLU A 255 -4.08 5.65 -0.94
N THR A 256 -3.73 4.38 -1.15
CA THR A 256 -4.22 3.54 -2.25
C THR A 256 -5.26 2.52 -1.84
N ALA A 257 -5.79 2.62 -0.63
CA ALA A 257 -6.82 1.70 -0.15
C ALA A 257 -8.03 1.65 -1.10
N ALA A 258 -8.60 0.46 -1.29
CA ALA A 258 -9.68 0.20 -2.22
C ALA A 258 -10.58 -0.94 -1.71
N LEU A 259 -11.67 -1.22 -2.41
CA LEU A 259 -12.43 -2.46 -2.30
C LEU A 259 -12.09 -3.36 -3.48
N GLY A 260 -11.71 -4.59 -3.20
CA GLY A 260 -11.36 -5.57 -4.23
C GLY A 260 -11.06 -6.96 -3.65
N PRO A 261 -10.59 -7.90 -4.48
CA PRO A 261 -10.21 -9.24 -4.03
C PRO A 261 -8.96 -9.20 -3.14
N GLY A 262 -9.01 -9.86 -1.98
CA GLY A 262 -7.92 -9.84 -1.00
C GLY A 262 -6.58 -10.38 -1.54
N THR A 263 -6.65 -11.24 -2.54
CA THR A 263 -5.48 -11.75 -3.28
C THR A 263 -4.64 -10.65 -3.93
N PHE A 264 -5.20 -9.45 -4.20
CA PHE A 264 -4.44 -8.30 -4.71
C PHE A 264 -3.28 -7.89 -3.79
N ASP A 265 -3.55 -7.80 -2.50
CA ASP A 265 -2.50 -7.46 -1.53
C ASP A 265 -1.50 -8.62 -1.36
N LEU A 266 -1.95 -9.87 -1.49
CA LEU A 266 -1.07 -11.04 -1.46
C LEU A 266 -0.15 -11.10 -2.68
N VAL A 267 -0.64 -10.78 -3.87
CA VAL A 267 0.17 -10.63 -5.10
C VAL A 267 1.22 -9.55 -4.89
N SER A 268 0.84 -8.40 -4.35
CA SER A 268 1.77 -7.30 -4.03
C SER A 268 2.85 -7.73 -3.03
N LEU A 269 2.49 -8.50 -2.00
CA LEU A 269 3.42 -8.99 -0.98
C LEU A 269 4.43 -9.99 -1.57
N THR A 270 3.94 -10.85 -2.47
CA THR A 270 4.74 -11.92 -3.10
C THR A 270 5.45 -11.48 -4.37
N ALA A 271 5.29 -10.22 -4.80
CA ALA A 271 6.00 -9.66 -5.94
C ALA A 271 7.52 -9.58 -5.68
N GLY A 272 8.31 -9.77 -6.73
CA GLY A 272 9.77 -9.65 -6.67
C GLY A 272 10.52 -10.99 -6.75
N LYS A 273 11.76 -11.02 -6.27
CA LYS A 273 12.70 -12.14 -6.45
C LYS A 273 12.55 -13.21 -5.38
N TRP A 274 11.40 -13.81 -5.28
CA TRP A 274 11.15 -14.94 -4.38
C TRP A 274 11.25 -16.28 -5.10
N THR A 275 11.72 -17.33 -4.41
CA THR A 275 11.61 -18.70 -4.92
C THR A 275 10.15 -19.18 -4.86
N SER A 276 9.81 -20.24 -5.58
CA SER A 276 8.48 -20.85 -5.53
C SER A 276 8.09 -21.26 -4.11
N ASP A 277 9.01 -21.88 -3.35
CA ASP A 277 8.77 -22.29 -1.97
C ASP A 277 8.51 -21.11 -1.03
N GLN A 278 9.19 -19.98 -1.25
CA GLN A 278 8.97 -18.76 -0.46
C GLN A 278 7.62 -18.14 -0.76
N ARG A 279 7.21 -18.07 -2.02
CA ARG A 279 5.87 -17.63 -2.42
C ARG A 279 4.80 -18.55 -1.83
N GLU A 280 5.01 -19.86 -1.91
CA GLU A 280 4.11 -20.86 -1.35
C GLU A 280 3.98 -20.74 0.16
N ALA A 281 5.08 -20.52 0.90
CA ALA A 281 5.03 -20.31 2.33
C ALA A 281 4.19 -19.08 2.72
N MET A 282 4.25 -17.97 1.95
CA MET A 282 3.43 -16.80 2.19
C MET A 282 1.96 -17.05 1.85
N ARG A 283 1.67 -17.72 0.72
CA ARG A 283 0.30 -18.11 0.33
C ARG A 283 -0.35 -19.01 1.36
N ARG A 284 0.33 -20.07 1.76
CA ARG A 284 -0.15 -20.99 2.80
C ARG A 284 -0.42 -20.28 4.12
N ALA A 285 0.49 -19.39 4.56
CA ALA A 285 0.29 -18.61 5.78
C ALA A 285 -0.94 -17.67 5.70
N TYR A 286 -1.23 -17.13 4.52
CA TYR A 286 -2.44 -16.36 4.26
C TYR A 286 -3.70 -17.23 4.33
N CYS A 287 -3.72 -18.36 3.61
CA CYS A 287 -4.87 -19.26 3.57
C CYS A 287 -5.20 -19.82 4.97
N GLU A 288 -4.21 -20.38 5.68
CA GLU A 288 -4.37 -20.90 7.04
C GLU A 288 -4.98 -19.84 7.99
N GLN A 289 -4.51 -18.61 7.91
CA GLN A 289 -5.02 -17.54 8.74
C GLN A 289 -6.43 -17.11 8.34
N TYR A 290 -6.71 -17.01 7.03
CA TYR A 290 -8.03 -16.63 6.53
C TYR A 290 -9.09 -17.67 6.90
N GLU A 291 -8.77 -18.97 6.77
CA GLU A 291 -9.61 -20.08 7.19
C GLU A 291 -9.90 -20.02 8.70
N ALA A 292 -8.87 -19.76 9.51
CA ALA A 292 -9.01 -19.62 10.96
C ALA A 292 -9.93 -18.47 11.37
N GLU A 293 -9.88 -17.33 10.65
CA GLU A 293 -10.72 -16.16 10.93
C GLU A 293 -12.16 -16.32 10.46
N THR A 294 -12.37 -17.04 9.33
CA THR A 294 -13.69 -17.15 8.69
C THR A 294 -14.43 -18.45 9.03
N GLY A 295 -13.73 -19.47 9.51
CA GLY A 295 -14.26 -20.82 9.71
C GLY A 295 -14.58 -21.55 8.39
N ARG A 296 -14.11 -21.04 7.24
CA ARG A 296 -14.38 -21.60 5.91
C ARG A 296 -13.07 -22.07 5.29
N GLN A 297 -13.09 -23.28 4.74
CA GLN A 297 -11.97 -23.76 3.94
C GLN A 297 -11.90 -23.03 2.60
N ILE A 298 -10.69 -22.76 2.15
CA ILE A 298 -10.40 -22.17 0.85
C ILE A 298 -10.29 -23.31 -0.18
N ASP A 299 -11.06 -23.22 -1.25
CA ASP A 299 -10.83 -24.02 -2.44
C ASP A 299 -9.51 -23.60 -3.05
N GLN A 300 -8.52 -24.49 -3.02
CA GLN A 300 -7.15 -24.18 -3.43
C GLN A 300 -7.04 -23.94 -4.94
N GLU A 301 -7.83 -24.59 -5.76
CA GLU A 301 -7.82 -24.42 -7.21
C GLU A 301 -8.41 -23.05 -7.58
N ALA A 302 -9.59 -22.73 -7.07
CA ALA A 302 -10.23 -21.43 -7.28
C ALA A 302 -9.37 -20.28 -6.72
N PHE A 303 -8.69 -20.49 -5.59
CA PHE A 303 -7.79 -19.49 -5.02
C PHE A 303 -6.56 -19.23 -5.88
N LEU A 304 -5.96 -20.27 -6.46
CA LEU A 304 -4.82 -20.13 -7.38
C LEU A 304 -5.25 -19.46 -8.69
N GLU A 305 -6.44 -19.75 -9.20
CA GLU A 305 -7.00 -19.07 -10.35
C GLU A 305 -7.23 -17.57 -10.07
N GLU A 306 -7.84 -17.24 -8.92
CA GLU A 306 -8.03 -15.86 -8.47
C GLU A 306 -6.69 -15.13 -8.36
N LEU A 307 -5.70 -15.75 -7.71
CA LEU A 307 -4.37 -15.17 -7.54
C LEU A 307 -3.70 -14.88 -8.89
N ALA A 308 -3.87 -15.77 -9.85
CA ALA A 308 -3.32 -15.68 -11.17
C ALA A 308 -3.97 -14.56 -12.01
N GLY A 309 -5.29 -14.47 -12.01
CA GLY A 309 -6.04 -13.40 -12.69
C GLY A 309 -5.72 -12.02 -12.11
N VAL A 310 -5.63 -11.93 -10.78
CA VAL A 310 -5.25 -10.69 -10.09
C VAL A 310 -3.78 -10.33 -10.35
N ALA A 311 -2.87 -11.30 -10.46
CA ALA A 311 -1.47 -11.03 -10.82
C ALA A 311 -1.33 -10.49 -12.24
N LEU A 312 -2.10 -11.02 -13.19
CA LEU A 312 -2.17 -10.50 -14.55
C LEU A 312 -2.66 -9.06 -14.58
N TYR A 313 -3.78 -8.78 -13.92
CA TYR A 313 -4.28 -7.41 -13.78
C TYR A 313 -3.21 -6.48 -13.19
N GLN A 314 -2.59 -6.88 -12.08
CA GLN A 314 -1.59 -6.04 -11.41
C GLN A 314 -0.36 -5.77 -12.28
N ALA A 315 0.12 -6.76 -13.04
CA ALA A 315 1.23 -6.57 -13.96
C ALA A 315 0.88 -5.54 -15.06
N LEU A 316 -0.30 -5.66 -15.66
CA LEU A 316 -0.81 -4.73 -16.69
C LEU A 316 -1.04 -3.32 -16.15
N GLU A 317 -1.64 -3.19 -14.96
CA GLU A 317 -1.85 -1.90 -14.29
C GLU A 317 -0.52 -1.16 -14.05
N TRP A 318 0.50 -1.87 -13.57
CA TRP A 318 1.83 -1.27 -13.39
C TRP A 318 2.55 -0.97 -14.70
N LEU A 319 2.34 -1.76 -15.75
CA LEU A 319 2.88 -1.46 -17.08
C LEU A 319 2.23 -0.19 -17.65
N ALA A 320 0.91 -0.06 -17.54
CA ALA A 320 0.20 1.16 -17.95
C ALA A 320 0.66 2.39 -17.15
N TRP A 321 0.88 2.23 -15.84
CA TRP A 321 1.38 3.31 -14.99
C TRP A 321 2.81 3.75 -15.34
N TRP A 322 3.73 2.80 -15.53
CA TRP A 322 5.13 3.10 -15.80
C TRP A 322 5.44 3.35 -17.28
N GLY A 323 4.55 2.98 -18.19
CA GLY A 323 4.74 3.12 -19.62
C GLY A 323 5.18 4.52 -20.06
N PRO A 324 4.46 5.60 -19.66
CA PRO A 324 4.86 6.98 -19.97
C PRO A 324 6.21 7.40 -19.33
N HIS A 325 6.65 6.69 -18.30
CA HIS A 325 7.84 6.98 -17.49
C HIS A 325 8.92 5.89 -17.58
N ARG A 326 8.83 4.98 -18.57
CA ARG A 326 9.71 3.80 -18.70
C ARG A 326 11.21 4.14 -18.70
N ALA A 327 11.59 5.28 -19.27
CA ALA A 327 12.97 5.75 -19.28
C ALA A 327 13.50 6.16 -17.89
N LEU A 328 12.61 6.46 -16.94
CA LEU A 328 12.96 6.93 -15.60
C LEU A 328 13.05 5.79 -14.58
N SER A 329 12.56 4.60 -14.91
CA SER A 329 12.45 3.52 -13.93
C SER A 329 12.64 2.13 -14.51
N ARG A 330 13.42 1.32 -13.80
CA ARG A 330 13.57 -0.13 -14.04
C ARG A 330 12.29 -0.93 -13.74
N HIS A 331 11.28 -0.31 -13.14
CA HIS A 331 10.05 -1.02 -12.74
C HIS A 331 9.27 -1.53 -13.95
N PHE A 332 9.24 -0.80 -15.05
CA PHE A 332 8.60 -1.24 -16.28
C PHE A 332 9.13 -2.61 -16.74
N GLY A 333 10.45 -2.77 -16.90
CA GLY A 333 11.06 -4.04 -17.28
C GLY A 333 10.88 -5.17 -16.24
N ASN A 334 10.65 -4.84 -14.96
CA ASN A 334 10.31 -5.85 -13.96
C ASN A 334 8.91 -6.43 -14.21
N PHE A 335 7.93 -5.57 -14.50
CA PHE A 335 6.55 -5.99 -14.76
C PHE A 335 6.39 -6.68 -16.12
N LEU A 336 7.20 -6.32 -17.13
CA LEU A 336 7.28 -7.10 -18.37
C LEU A 336 7.72 -8.54 -18.10
N ARG A 337 8.76 -8.74 -17.27
CA ARG A 337 9.21 -10.09 -16.92
C ARG A 337 8.17 -10.85 -16.08
N GLU A 338 7.47 -10.17 -15.19
CA GLU A 338 6.36 -10.77 -14.44
C GLU A 338 5.25 -11.22 -15.39
N LEU A 339 4.85 -10.36 -16.34
CA LEU A 339 3.85 -10.68 -17.36
C LEU A 339 4.29 -11.87 -18.22
N ALA A 340 5.56 -11.89 -18.69
CA ALA A 340 6.08 -13.02 -19.43
C ALA A 340 5.99 -14.33 -18.63
N THR A 341 6.39 -14.29 -17.36
CA THR A 341 6.31 -15.47 -16.47
C THR A 341 4.87 -15.96 -16.29
N LEU A 342 3.90 -15.06 -16.22
CA LEU A 342 2.49 -15.40 -16.09
C LEU A 342 1.92 -16.03 -17.37
N LEU A 343 2.37 -15.57 -18.54
CA LEU A 343 1.85 -16.04 -19.83
C LEU A 343 2.57 -17.27 -20.41
N ASP A 344 3.81 -17.52 -20.02
CA ASP A 344 4.63 -18.62 -20.57
C ASP A 344 4.71 -19.85 -19.65
N GLY A 345 4.15 -19.80 -18.44
CA GLY A 345 4.15 -20.90 -17.47
C GLY A 345 2.90 -21.77 -17.51
N ASP A 346 2.78 -22.71 -16.56
CA ASP A 346 1.58 -23.55 -16.30
C ASP A 346 0.26 -22.72 -16.21
N PHE A 347 0.39 -21.43 -15.98
CA PHE A 347 -0.69 -20.46 -15.94
C PHE A 347 -1.40 -20.33 -17.29
N ALA A 348 -0.67 -20.19 -18.40
CA ALA A 348 -1.26 -20.13 -19.73
C ALA A 348 -1.99 -21.44 -20.08
N GLN A 349 -1.49 -22.58 -19.58
CA GLN A 349 -2.13 -23.88 -19.76
C GLN A 349 -3.43 -24.00 -18.95
N ARG A 350 -3.48 -23.55 -17.71
CA ARG A 350 -4.69 -23.54 -16.85
C ARG A 350 -5.74 -22.54 -17.35
N MET A 351 -5.30 -21.41 -17.88
CA MET A 351 -6.18 -20.39 -18.45
C MET A 351 -6.82 -20.84 -19.80
N GLY A 352 -6.13 -21.70 -20.59
CA GLY A 352 -6.67 -22.28 -21.82
C GLY A 352 -7.67 -23.42 -21.61
N GLN A 353 -7.63 -24.10 -20.47
CA GLN A 353 -8.55 -25.21 -20.18
C GLN A 353 -9.92 -24.75 -19.66
N THR A 354 -10.06 -23.53 -19.15
CA THR A 354 -11.36 -22.98 -18.67
C THR A 354 -12.27 -22.50 -19.79
N VAL A 355 -11.79 -22.39 -21.03
CA VAL A 355 -12.57 -21.94 -22.20
C VAL A 355 -13.27 -23.10 -22.95
N GLU A 356 -12.91 -24.35 -22.66
CA GLU A 356 -13.53 -25.53 -23.34
C GLU A 356 -14.72 -26.17 -22.57
N VAL A 357 -15.17 -25.56 -21.46
CA VAL A 357 -16.30 -26.08 -20.67
C VAL A 357 -17.36 -24.99 -20.49
N ALA A 358 -17.99 -24.60 -21.60
CA ALA A 358 -19.29 -23.91 -21.59
C ALA A 358 -20.11 -24.27 -22.82
#